data_9f0b4efb6f0c5195629f61fa798cd069
#
_entry.id   9f0b4efb6f0c5195629f61fa798cd069
#
_cell.length_a   1.000
_cell.length_b   1.000
_cell.length_c   1.000
_cell.angle_alpha   90.00
_cell.angle_beta   90.00
_cell.angle_gamma   90.00
#
_symmetry.space_group_name_H-M   'P 1'
#
loop_
_entity.id
_entity.type
_entity.pdbx_description
1 polymer ?
#
loop_
_entity_poly.entity_id
_entity_poly.type
_entity_poly.pdbx_seq_one_letter_code
_entity_poly.pdbx_strand_id
1 'polypeptide(L)'
;MIIKEIHRGDIFFADLSPVVGSEQDGFRPVLVIQNDVGNNHSPTVIVAPISSQIKKTDQPTHVLLPSDLGLPEKSMVMLEQIRTLDRVRLDRYITTVDAQTMCSVNKGIRMSLGLVPTKPTPQANDLILCLCPSCASYFYQSKDHFIRRVDSSAKKKEPCDYCRLRQGYDYTISPRRRHWLSPS
;
A
#
# COMPACT_ATOMS: atom_id res chain seq x y z
N MET A 1 -18.49 22.72 -22.16
CA MET A 1 -17.28 22.31 -21.42
C MET A 1 -17.16 20.82 -21.64
N ILE A 2 -16.14 20.34 -22.37
CA ILE A 2 -15.93 18.90 -22.58
C ILE A 2 -15.43 18.37 -21.22
N ILE A 3 -16.30 17.63 -20.53
CA ILE A 3 -15.91 16.99 -19.27
C ILE A 3 -14.93 15.88 -19.67
N LYS A 4 -13.66 16.04 -19.36
CA LYS A 4 -12.68 14.98 -19.54
C LYS A 4 -13.15 13.75 -18.76
N GLU A 5 -13.08 12.57 -19.36
CA GLU A 5 -13.28 11.32 -18.62
C GLU A 5 -12.30 11.26 -17.45
N ILE A 6 -12.80 10.88 -16.28
CA ILE A 6 -12.01 10.80 -15.06
C ILE A 6 -11.44 9.39 -14.98
N HIS A 7 -10.11 9.28 -14.90
CA HIS A 7 -9.43 8.01 -14.75
C HIS A 7 -8.64 7.93 -13.44
N ARG A 8 -8.46 6.71 -12.97
CA ARG A 8 -7.59 6.45 -11.83
C ARG A 8 -6.16 6.92 -12.13
N GLY A 9 -5.58 7.73 -11.25
CA GLY A 9 -4.27 8.32 -11.41
C GLY A 9 -4.29 9.74 -11.96
N ASP A 10 -5.46 10.24 -12.36
CA ASP A 10 -5.60 11.64 -12.76
C ASP A 10 -5.47 12.58 -11.55
N ILE A 11 -4.84 13.72 -11.79
CA ILE A 11 -4.76 14.83 -10.83
C ILE A 11 -5.65 15.97 -11.33
N PHE A 12 -6.54 16.42 -10.45
CA PHE A 12 -7.40 17.58 -10.66
C PHE A 12 -7.21 18.60 -9.55
N PHE A 13 -7.48 19.85 -9.81
CA PHE A 13 -7.83 20.79 -8.75
C PHE A 13 -9.25 20.48 -8.25
N ALA A 14 -9.45 20.56 -6.95
CA ALA A 14 -10.76 20.39 -6.34
C ALA A 14 -10.93 21.28 -5.10
N ASP A 15 -12.16 21.69 -4.85
CA ASP A 15 -12.52 22.34 -3.60
C ASP A 15 -12.86 21.29 -2.53
N LEU A 16 -12.07 21.27 -1.47
CA LEU A 16 -12.24 20.34 -0.36
C LEU A 16 -13.11 20.88 0.77
N SER A 17 -13.48 22.17 0.73
CA SER A 17 -14.31 22.81 1.76
C SER A 17 -15.78 22.35 1.69
N PRO A 18 -16.52 22.33 2.81
CA PRO A 18 -16.07 22.59 4.17
C PRO A 18 -15.36 21.39 4.80
N VAL A 19 -14.47 21.66 5.75
CA VAL A 19 -13.71 20.66 6.50
C VAL A 19 -13.77 20.93 8.00
N VAL A 20 -13.35 19.96 8.82
CA VAL A 20 -13.28 20.08 10.28
C VAL A 20 -11.87 19.75 10.78
N GLY A 21 -11.35 20.62 11.63
CA GLY A 21 -10.09 20.38 12.34
C GLY A 21 -8.87 20.27 11.44
N SER A 22 -8.22 19.11 11.45
CA SER A 22 -6.97 18.86 10.72
C SER A 22 -7.16 18.26 9.33
N GLU A 23 -8.37 18.21 8.81
CA GLU A 23 -8.63 17.78 7.45
C GLU A 23 -7.97 18.74 6.44
N GLN A 24 -7.57 18.20 5.29
CA GLN A 24 -7.03 19.04 4.21
C GLN A 24 -8.13 19.90 3.59
N ASP A 25 -7.93 21.22 3.61
CA ASP A 25 -8.91 22.23 3.26
C ASP A 25 -8.57 22.99 1.96
N GLY A 26 -9.60 23.68 1.44
CA GLY A 26 -9.49 24.65 0.37
C GLY A 26 -9.31 24.05 -1.02
N PHE A 27 -9.06 24.95 -1.97
CA PHE A 27 -8.86 24.61 -3.38
C PHE A 27 -7.43 24.11 -3.60
N ARG A 28 -7.28 22.83 -3.93
CA ARG A 28 -5.97 22.17 -4.06
C ARG A 28 -5.97 20.99 -5.02
N PRO A 29 -4.79 20.52 -5.45
CA PRO A 29 -4.67 19.31 -6.23
C PRO A 29 -5.11 18.08 -5.42
N VAL A 30 -5.79 17.16 -6.10
CA VAL A 30 -6.20 15.85 -5.58
C VAL A 30 -5.87 14.76 -6.59
N LEU A 31 -5.47 13.60 -6.12
CA LEU A 31 -5.24 12.41 -6.94
C LEU A 31 -6.48 11.53 -6.92
N VAL A 32 -7.02 11.17 -8.07
CA VAL A 32 -8.11 10.20 -8.20
C VAL A 32 -7.58 8.80 -7.94
N ILE A 33 -8.12 8.14 -6.91
CA ILE A 33 -7.72 6.79 -6.51
C ILE A 33 -8.83 5.74 -6.67
N GLN A 34 -10.05 6.17 -6.99
CA GLN A 34 -11.17 5.29 -7.35
C GLN A 34 -10.85 4.53 -8.63
N ASN A 35 -11.33 3.29 -8.76
CA ASN A 35 -11.18 2.50 -9.99
C ASN A 35 -12.05 3.07 -11.13
N ASP A 36 -11.68 2.75 -12.38
CA ASP A 36 -12.33 3.35 -13.54
C ASP A 36 -13.78 2.89 -13.75
N VAL A 37 -14.14 1.71 -13.27
CA VAL A 37 -15.55 1.27 -13.27
C VAL A 37 -16.38 2.20 -12.38
N GLY A 38 -15.89 2.50 -11.17
CA GLY A 38 -16.52 3.49 -10.30
C GLY A 38 -16.52 4.89 -10.90
N ASN A 39 -15.41 5.31 -11.50
CA ASN A 39 -15.31 6.62 -12.16
C ASN A 39 -16.33 6.80 -13.28
N ASN A 40 -16.67 5.74 -14.00
CA ASN A 40 -17.62 5.81 -15.12
C ASN A 40 -19.09 5.78 -14.67
N HIS A 41 -19.39 5.17 -13.54
CA HIS A 41 -20.78 4.90 -13.14
C HIS A 41 -21.24 5.64 -11.88
N SER A 42 -20.33 6.21 -11.08
CA SER A 42 -20.70 6.92 -9.85
C SER A 42 -20.76 8.44 -10.06
N PRO A 43 -21.67 9.15 -9.41
CA PRO A 43 -21.64 10.62 -9.33
C PRO A 43 -20.52 11.14 -8.43
N THR A 44 -19.86 10.27 -7.69
CA THR A 44 -18.77 10.61 -6.76
C THR A 44 -17.48 9.95 -7.15
N VAL A 45 -16.35 10.50 -6.68
CA VAL A 45 -15.01 9.98 -6.84
C VAL A 45 -14.30 9.87 -5.50
N ILE A 46 -13.44 8.86 -5.34
CA ILE A 46 -12.56 8.75 -4.19
C ILE A 46 -11.23 9.37 -4.57
N VAL A 47 -10.78 10.33 -3.76
CA VAL A 47 -9.55 11.08 -3.99
C VAL A 47 -8.65 11.09 -2.77
N ALA A 48 -7.36 11.36 -2.97
CA ALA A 48 -6.39 11.67 -1.95
C ALA A 48 -5.86 13.10 -2.16
N PRO A 49 -5.88 13.97 -1.14
CA PRO A 49 -5.34 15.32 -1.24
C PRO A 49 -3.83 15.32 -1.50
N ILE A 50 -3.39 16.33 -2.23
CA ILE A 50 -1.98 16.60 -2.50
C ILE A 50 -1.59 17.87 -1.74
N SER A 51 -0.43 17.83 -1.08
CA SER A 51 0.10 18.95 -0.30
C SER A 51 1.52 19.29 -0.73
N SER A 52 1.83 20.57 -0.86
CA SER A 52 3.20 21.07 -1.02
C SER A 52 3.93 21.21 0.33
N GLN A 53 3.22 21.13 1.44
CA GLN A 53 3.84 21.09 2.77
C GLN A 53 4.43 19.70 3.03
N ILE A 54 5.65 19.50 2.59
CA ILE A 54 6.36 18.22 2.76
C ILE A 54 6.80 18.09 4.22
N LYS A 55 5.98 17.41 5.02
CA LYS A 55 6.28 17.06 6.42
C LYS A 55 6.22 15.55 6.56
N LYS A 56 7.05 14.98 7.45
CA LYS A 56 7.03 13.54 7.79
C LYS A 56 7.13 12.64 6.55
N THR A 57 8.16 12.84 5.74
CA THR A 57 8.40 12.07 4.51
C THR A 57 8.68 10.57 4.74
N ASP A 58 8.95 10.18 5.98
CA ASP A 58 9.12 8.82 6.46
C ASP A 58 7.79 8.10 6.74
N GLN A 59 6.68 8.82 6.68
CA GLN A 59 5.36 8.26 6.86
C GLN A 59 4.96 7.41 5.64
N PRO A 60 4.64 6.12 5.81
CA PRO A 60 4.38 5.22 4.67
C PRO A 60 3.09 5.53 3.91
N THR A 61 2.24 6.42 4.44
CA THR A 61 1.03 6.93 3.79
C THR A 61 1.30 8.21 2.98
N HIS A 62 2.52 8.77 3.06
CA HIS A 62 2.94 9.89 2.26
C HIS A 62 3.72 9.43 1.03
N VAL A 63 3.24 9.79 -0.16
CA VAL A 63 3.91 9.45 -1.42
C VAL A 63 4.38 10.73 -2.10
N LEU A 64 5.70 10.91 -2.19
CA LEU A 64 6.29 12.03 -2.93
C LEU A 64 5.97 11.87 -4.42
N LEU A 65 5.56 12.97 -5.03
CA LEU A 65 5.27 13.04 -6.45
C LEU A 65 6.52 13.49 -7.23
N PRO A 66 6.71 12.99 -8.47
CA PRO A 66 7.69 13.53 -9.39
C PRO A 66 7.51 15.04 -9.61
N SER A 67 8.60 15.77 -9.87
CA SER A 67 8.55 17.24 -10.03
C SER A 67 8.10 17.71 -11.41
N ASP A 68 7.97 16.81 -12.37
CA ASP A 68 7.60 17.06 -13.76
C ASP A 68 6.09 16.95 -14.05
N LEU A 69 5.27 16.83 -13.01
CA LEU A 69 3.81 16.64 -13.12
C LEU A 69 3.03 17.96 -13.35
N GLY A 70 3.69 19.08 -13.58
CA GLY A 70 3.02 20.39 -13.78
C GLY A 70 2.42 20.97 -12.49
N LEU A 71 2.80 20.44 -11.33
CA LEU A 71 2.49 21.04 -10.04
C LEU A 71 3.48 22.19 -9.75
N PRO A 72 3.03 23.32 -9.16
CA PRO A 72 3.89 24.48 -8.96
C PRO A 72 5.05 24.24 -7.98
N GLU A 73 4.90 23.28 -7.09
CA GLU A 73 5.88 22.96 -6.03
C GLU A 73 6.02 21.44 -5.87
N LYS A 74 7.15 21.02 -5.27
CA LYS A 74 7.29 19.64 -4.81
C LYS A 74 6.10 19.29 -3.91
N SER A 75 5.47 18.19 -4.20
CA SER A 75 4.22 17.80 -3.56
C SER A 75 4.22 16.35 -3.16
N MET A 76 3.36 16.01 -2.22
CA MET A 76 3.13 14.64 -1.79
C MET A 76 1.64 14.34 -1.70
N VAL A 77 1.27 13.10 -1.97
CA VAL A 77 -0.08 12.58 -1.76
C VAL A 77 -0.22 12.13 -0.32
N MET A 78 -1.32 12.50 0.34
CA MET A 78 -1.64 12.18 1.74
C MET A 78 -2.72 11.09 1.77
N LEU A 79 -2.31 9.83 1.89
CA LEU A 79 -3.21 8.68 1.77
C LEU A 79 -3.96 8.36 3.07
N GLU A 80 -3.63 9.01 4.19
CA GLU A 80 -4.42 9.01 5.41
C GLU A 80 -5.61 9.99 5.38
N GLN A 81 -5.64 10.87 4.35
CA GLN A 81 -6.67 11.89 4.15
C GLN A 81 -7.62 11.54 2.99
N ILE A 82 -7.71 10.26 2.63
CA ILE A 82 -8.61 9.79 1.57
C ILE A 82 -10.05 10.21 1.87
N ARG A 83 -10.72 10.75 0.85
CA ARG A 83 -12.11 11.17 0.99
C ARG A 83 -12.91 10.98 -0.30
N THR A 84 -14.24 10.96 -0.18
CA THR A 84 -15.15 10.98 -1.31
C THR A 84 -15.56 12.40 -1.62
N LEU A 85 -15.54 12.77 -2.91
CA LEU A 85 -16.04 14.04 -3.42
C LEU A 85 -17.12 13.79 -4.47
N ASP A 86 -18.09 14.71 -4.57
CA ASP A 86 -18.93 14.80 -5.75
C ASP A 86 -18.07 15.24 -6.96
N ARG A 87 -18.32 14.68 -8.15
CA ARG A 87 -17.58 14.97 -9.38
C ARG A 87 -17.60 16.45 -9.75
N VAL A 88 -18.66 17.18 -9.40
CA VAL A 88 -18.79 18.62 -9.65
C VAL A 88 -17.75 19.46 -8.90
N ARG A 89 -17.13 18.92 -7.84
CA ARG A 89 -16.05 19.57 -7.11
C ARG A 89 -14.69 19.47 -7.79
N LEU A 90 -14.56 18.59 -8.80
CA LEU A 90 -13.36 18.52 -9.62
C LEU A 90 -13.41 19.68 -10.64
N ASP A 91 -12.37 20.49 -10.62
CA ASP A 91 -12.28 21.62 -11.54
C ASP A 91 -11.33 21.29 -12.69
N ARG A 92 -10.13 21.83 -12.70
CA ARG A 92 -9.18 21.71 -13.78
C ARG A 92 -8.34 20.43 -13.64
N TYR A 93 -8.31 19.64 -14.72
CA TYR A 93 -7.32 18.56 -14.88
C TYR A 93 -5.91 19.13 -14.98
N ILE A 94 -4.96 18.48 -14.34
CA ILE A 94 -3.54 18.84 -14.36
C ILE A 94 -2.77 17.83 -15.22
N THR A 95 -2.75 16.57 -14.79
CA THR A 95 -1.97 15.50 -15.40
C THR A 95 -2.44 14.13 -14.91
N THR A 96 -1.83 13.07 -15.42
CA THR A 96 -1.99 11.70 -14.93
C THR A 96 -0.63 11.20 -14.43
N VAL A 97 -0.58 10.61 -13.25
CA VAL A 97 0.65 10.01 -12.72
C VAL A 97 0.99 8.70 -13.41
N ASP A 98 2.26 8.35 -13.44
CA ASP A 98 2.75 7.13 -14.04
C ASP A 98 2.43 5.87 -13.21
N ALA A 99 2.62 4.69 -13.81
CA ALA A 99 2.37 3.41 -13.18
C ALA A 99 3.25 3.15 -11.95
N GLN A 100 4.48 3.69 -11.92
CA GLN A 100 5.40 3.54 -10.80
C GLN A 100 4.91 4.34 -9.59
N THR A 101 4.47 5.58 -9.80
CA THR A 101 3.85 6.43 -8.78
C THR A 101 2.58 5.76 -8.25
N MET A 102 1.71 5.24 -9.15
CA MET A 102 0.51 4.52 -8.73
C MET A 102 0.81 3.24 -7.96
N CYS A 103 1.91 2.55 -8.24
CA CYS A 103 2.34 1.40 -7.43
C CYS A 103 2.67 1.83 -5.98
N SER A 104 3.34 2.97 -5.81
CA SER A 104 3.64 3.55 -4.49
C SER A 104 2.37 4.00 -3.77
N VAL A 105 1.45 4.66 -4.48
CA VAL A 105 0.12 5.05 -3.97
C VAL A 105 -0.67 3.82 -3.50
N ASN A 106 -0.70 2.74 -4.28
CA ASN A 106 -1.40 1.51 -3.91
C ASN A 106 -0.84 0.86 -2.63
N LYS A 107 0.49 0.92 -2.43
CA LYS A 107 1.12 0.46 -1.18
C LYS A 107 0.68 1.32 0.00
N GLY A 108 0.71 2.64 -0.15
CA GLY A 108 0.29 3.57 0.90
C GLY A 108 -1.19 3.44 1.25
N ILE A 109 -2.09 3.26 0.27
CA ILE A 109 -3.53 2.98 0.49
C ILE A 109 -3.71 1.72 1.34
N ARG A 110 -3.02 0.63 0.98
CA ARG A 110 -3.10 -0.62 1.75
C ARG A 110 -2.67 -0.42 3.20
N MET A 111 -1.66 0.39 3.44
CA MET A 111 -1.19 0.70 4.79
C MET A 111 -2.20 1.59 5.54
N SER A 112 -2.68 2.64 4.91
CA SER A 112 -3.66 3.57 5.49
C SER A 112 -4.95 2.84 5.92
N LEU A 113 -5.40 1.88 5.12
CA LEU A 113 -6.64 1.12 5.38
C LEU A 113 -6.41 -0.20 6.15
N GLY A 114 -5.20 -0.48 6.61
CA GLY A 114 -4.89 -1.72 7.29
C GLY A 114 -5.00 -2.99 6.43
N LEU A 115 -4.96 -2.85 5.10
CA LEU A 115 -5.04 -3.96 4.13
C LEU A 115 -3.67 -4.62 3.86
N VAL A 116 -2.62 -4.11 4.48
CA VAL A 116 -1.34 -4.81 4.52
C VAL A 116 -1.53 -5.98 5.47
N PRO A 117 -1.21 -7.21 5.07
CA PRO A 117 -1.21 -8.30 6.03
C PRO A 117 -0.33 -7.87 7.20
N THR A 118 -0.91 -7.58 8.36
CA THR A 118 -0.17 -7.58 9.62
C THR A 118 0.63 -8.87 9.62
N LYS A 119 1.87 -8.86 10.11
CA LYS A 119 2.66 -10.09 10.22
C LYS A 119 1.69 -11.19 10.64
N PRO A 120 1.46 -12.25 9.84
CA PRO A 120 0.51 -13.25 10.23
C PRO A 120 0.95 -13.73 11.60
N THR A 121 0.10 -13.53 12.60
CA THR A 121 0.26 -14.19 13.90
C THR A 121 0.29 -15.67 13.56
N PRO A 122 1.27 -16.45 14.07
CA PRO A 122 1.30 -17.88 13.83
C PRO A 122 -0.08 -18.46 14.11
N GLN A 123 -0.69 -19.09 13.11
CA GLN A 123 -1.98 -19.74 13.31
C GLN A 123 -1.75 -21.00 14.16
N ALA A 124 -2.76 -21.44 14.87
CA ALA A 124 -2.65 -22.62 15.77
C ALA A 124 -2.11 -23.89 15.07
N ASN A 125 -2.15 -23.94 13.74
CA ASN A 125 -1.67 -25.05 12.92
C ASN A 125 -0.33 -24.74 12.20
N ASP A 126 0.31 -23.61 12.46
CA ASP A 126 1.62 -23.30 11.87
C ASP A 126 2.71 -24.02 12.66
N LEU A 127 3.56 -24.76 11.96
CA LEU A 127 4.73 -25.38 12.55
C LEU A 127 5.80 -24.30 12.78
N ILE A 128 6.22 -24.13 14.03
CA ILE A 128 7.34 -23.24 14.38
C ILE A 128 8.58 -24.12 14.60
N LEU A 129 9.65 -23.85 13.85
CA LEU A 129 10.93 -24.50 14.00
C LEU A 129 12.05 -23.48 14.16
N CYS A 130 12.96 -23.71 15.09
CA CYS A 130 14.21 -23.01 15.15
C CYS A 130 15.15 -23.52 14.05
N LEU A 131 15.53 -22.67 13.10
CA LEU A 131 16.37 -23.05 11.95
C LEU A 131 17.63 -22.21 11.87
N CYS A 132 18.77 -22.85 11.69
CA CYS A 132 19.98 -22.15 11.30
C CYS A 132 19.90 -21.66 9.85
N PRO A 133 20.77 -20.70 9.42
CA PRO A 133 20.70 -20.13 8.07
C PRO A 133 20.71 -21.16 6.96
N SER A 134 21.51 -22.21 7.08
CA SER A 134 21.61 -23.28 6.06
C SER A 134 20.33 -24.10 5.97
N CYS A 135 19.71 -24.44 7.11
CA CYS A 135 18.45 -25.18 7.13
C CYS A 135 17.28 -24.31 6.68
N ALA A 136 17.26 -23.04 7.05
CA ALA A 136 16.26 -22.08 6.58
C ALA A 136 16.32 -21.93 5.05
N SER A 137 17.53 -21.87 4.46
CA SER A 137 17.71 -21.79 3.01
C SER A 137 17.07 -22.96 2.27
N TYR A 138 17.17 -24.18 2.82
CA TYR A 138 16.50 -25.35 2.27
C TYR A 138 14.98 -25.18 2.19
N PHE A 139 14.36 -24.69 3.26
CA PHE A 139 12.92 -24.43 3.29
C PHE A 139 12.49 -23.25 2.40
N TYR A 140 13.33 -22.21 2.25
CA TYR A 140 13.06 -21.11 1.31
C TYR A 140 12.97 -21.57 -0.14
N GLN A 141 13.72 -22.61 -0.52
CA GLN A 141 13.71 -23.18 -1.86
C GLN A 141 12.56 -24.18 -2.07
N SER A 142 11.84 -24.55 -1.03
CA SER A 142 10.71 -25.48 -1.12
C SER A 142 9.57 -24.93 -1.96
N LYS A 143 9.05 -25.77 -2.87
CA LYS A 143 7.84 -25.45 -3.66
C LYS A 143 6.55 -25.67 -2.86
N ASP A 144 6.59 -26.43 -1.78
CA ASP A 144 5.43 -26.90 -1.05
C ASP A 144 5.18 -26.10 0.25
N HIS A 145 6.18 -25.35 0.71
CA HIS A 145 6.09 -24.63 1.98
C HIS A 145 6.46 -23.16 1.83
N PHE A 146 5.81 -22.35 2.64
CA PHE A 146 6.20 -20.98 2.92
C PHE A 146 6.94 -20.96 4.25
N ILE A 147 8.09 -20.26 4.28
CA ILE A 147 8.86 -20.07 5.50
C ILE A 147 8.99 -18.60 5.81
N ARG A 148 8.85 -18.24 7.07
CA ARG A 148 8.99 -16.87 7.54
C ARG A 148 9.58 -16.83 8.94
N ARG A 149 10.54 -15.93 9.18
CA ARG A 149 11.08 -15.69 10.50
C ARG A 149 9.99 -15.09 11.41
N VAL A 150 9.81 -15.67 12.62
CA VAL A 150 8.78 -15.26 13.57
C VAL A 150 9.06 -13.85 14.07
N ASP A 151 10.29 -13.60 14.53
CA ASP A 151 10.74 -12.28 14.94
C ASP A 151 12.05 -11.91 14.24
N SER A 152 11.99 -10.91 13.33
CA SER A 152 13.16 -10.40 12.60
C SER A 152 14.12 -9.61 13.50
N SER A 153 13.67 -9.15 14.67
CA SER A 153 14.46 -8.38 15.64
C SER A 153 15.12 -9.24 16.72
N ALA A 154 14.73 -10.53 16.81
CA ALA A 154 15.29 -11.45 17.79
C ALA A 154 16.80 -11.58 17.66
N LYS A 155 17.52 -11.28 18.74
CA LYS A 155 18.99 -11.41 18.82
C LYS A 155 19.43 -12.75 19.39
N LYS A 156 18.60 -13.40 20.21
CA LYS A 156 18.87 -14.68 20.82
C LYS A 156 18.75 -15.78 19.78
N LYS A 157 19.74 -16.65 19.72
CA LYS A 157 19.75 -17.83 18.86
C LYS A 157 19.56 -19.08 19.73
N GLU A 158 18.87 -20.07 19.19
CA GLU A 158 18.64 -21.34 19.86
C GLU A 158 19.13 -22.52 18.98
N PRO A 159 19.31 -23.72 19.54
CA PRO A 159 19.73 -24.88 18.76
C PRO A 159 18.76 -25.13 17.58
N CYS A 160 19.30 -25.41 16.41
CA CYS A 160 18.50 -25.70 15.23
C CYS A 160 17.77 -27.02 15.36
N ASP A 161 16.44 -27.02 15.28
CA ASP A 161 15.60 -28.21 15.40
C ASP A 161 15.85 -29.24 14.28
N TYR A 162 16.27 -28.76 13.10
CA TYR A 162 16.48 -29.63 11.95
C TYR A 162 17.84 -30.33 11.96
N CYS A 163 18.95 -29.61 12.08
CA CYS A 163 20.27 -30.23 12.04
C CYS A 163 20.91 -30.47 13.40
N ARG A 164 20.43 -29.81 14.45
CA ARG A 164 20.94 -29.85 15.84
C ARG A 164 22.43 -29.48 16.01
N LEU A 165 23.09 -29.06 14.92
CA LEU A 165 24.54 -28.78 14.90
C LEU A 165 24.86 -27.29 15.03
N ARG A 166 23.90 -26.41 14.67
CA ARG A 166 24.08 -24.96 14.60
C ARG A 166 22.97 -24.25 15.32
N GLN A 167 23.21 -22.99 15.64
CA GLN A 167 22.19 -22.13 16.25
C GLN A 167 21.46 -21.34 15.16
N GLY A 168 20.19 -21.07 15.40
CA GLY A 168 19.29 -20.38 14.48
C GLY A 168 18.26 -19.49 15.17
N TYR A 169 17.22 -19.22 14.45
CA TYR A 169 16.08 -18.41 14.87
C TYR A 169 14.77 -19.13 14.55
N ASP A 170 13.70 -18.75 15.19
CA ASP A 170 12.37 -19.31 14.97
C ASP A 170 11.78 -18.87 13.64
N TYR A 171 11.27 -19.83 12.89
CA TYR A 171 10.55 -19.66 11.65
C TYR A 171 9.21 -20.36 11.70
N THR A 172 8.19 -19.68 11.17
CA THR A 172 6.91 -20.29 10.86
C THR A 172 7.01 -21.00 9.52
N ILE A 173 6.55 -22.24 9.45
CA ILE A 173 6.49 -23.04 8.23
C ILE A 173 5.02 -23.34 7.95
N SER A 174 4.51 -22.85 6.83
CA SER A 174 3.12 -23.02 6.41
C SER A 174 3.07 -23.68 5.03
N PRO A 175 2.11 -24.59 4.77
CA PRO A 175 1.96 -25.18 3.44
C PRO A 175 1.55 -24.12 2.43
N ARG A 176 2.11 -24.19 1.21
CA ARG A 176 1.64 -23.36 0.09
C ARG A 176 0.27 -23.87 -0.33
N ARG A 177 -0.78 -23.07 -0.19
CA ARG A 177 -2.10 -23.41 -0.72
C ARG A 177 -1.99 -23.55 -2.23
N ARG A 178 -2.17 -24.75 -2.76
CA ARG A 178 -2.39 -24.95 -4.21
C ARG A 178 -3.72 -24.29 -4.54
N HIS A 179 -3.70 -23.28 -5.41
CA HIS A 179 -4.93 -22.80 -6.03
C HIS A 179 -5.53 -24.00 -6.81
N TRP A 180 -6.60 -24.57 -6.29
CA TRP A 180 -7.45 -25.45 -7.09
C TRP A 180 -8.07 -24.55 -8.16
N LEU A 181 -7.60 -24.71 -9.41
CA LEU A 181 -8.37 -24.28 -10.57
C LEU A 181 -9.66 -25.05 -10.51
N SER A 182 -10.78 -24.36 -10.32
CA SER A 182 -12.10 -24.95 -10.44
C SER A 182 -12.18 -25.59 -11.83
N PRO A 183 -12.61 -26.86 -11.96
CA PRO A 183 -12.89 -27.41 -13.28
C PRO A 183 -14.03 -26.63 -13.91
N SER A 184 -13.80 -26.20 -15.15
CA SER A 184 -14.75 -25.57 -16.07
C SER A 184 -16.02 -26.38 -16.28
#